data_53c9ab484d479249b290548210bd8f3b
#
_entry.id   53c9ab484d479249b290548210bd8f3b
#
_cell.length_a   1.000
_cell.length_b   1.000
_cell.length_c   1.000
_cell.angle_alpha   90.00
_cell.angle_beta   90.00
_cell.angle_gamma   90.00
#
_symmetry.space_group_name_H-M   'P 1'
#
loop_
_entity.id
_entity.type
_entity.pdbx_description
1 polymer ?
#
loop_
_entity_poly.entity_id
_entity_poly.type
_entity_poly.pdbx_seq_one_letter_code
_entity_poly.pdbx_strand_id
1 'polypeptide(L)'
;DNWSWPLIFYINVPVALICGYLGWQLLRRYESSLRRVRIDVVGLLLLITWVGALQLMLDEGKDYDWFASPHIQVLAAIAAIGFIAFLIWELTEAHPIVALRVFRHRGYAASVLTISLAFGAFFGATVLTPLWLQNYMGYTATSAGYVSAMMGILAVLVAPLAAGLSTRVDPRPLVFFGVIWLGT
;
A
#
# COMPACT_ATOMS: atom_id res chain seq x y z
N ASP A 1 -9.46 -12.63 26.20
CA ASP A 1 -9.02 -11.23 25.97
C ASP A 1 -8.39 -10.66 27.23
N ASN A 2 -7.15 -11.12 27.56
CA ASN A 2 -6.47 -10.73 28.79
C ASN A 2 -5.55 -9.50 28.64
N TRP A 3 -5.49 -8.90 27.46
CA TRP A 3 -4.60 -7.77 27.16
C TRP A 3 -5.39 -6.63 26.57
N SER A 4 -5.06 -5.39 26.94
CA SER A 4 -5.76 -4.21 26.41
C SER A 4 -5.42 -3.98 24.95
N TRP A 5 -6.43 -3.64 24.12
CA TRP A 5 -6.28 -3.41 22.68
C TRP A 5 -5.18 -2.41 22.28
N PRO A 6 -4.82 -1.37 23.09
CA PRO A 6 -3.72 -0.47 22.72
C PRO A 6 -2.36 -1.14 22.62
N LEU A 7 -2.15 -2.30 23.26
CA LEU A 7 -0.88 -3.02 23.17
C LEU A 7 -0.54 -3.47 21.75
N ILE A 8 -1.55 -3.67 20.89
CA ILE A 8 -1.36 -3.97 19.46
C ILE A 8 -0.56 -2.85 18.76
N PHE A 9 -0.77 -1.61 19.18
CA PHE A 9 -0.03 -0.47 18.63
C PHE A 9 1.33 -0.30 19.32
N TYR A 10 1.42 -0.52 20.61
CA TYR A 10 2.67 -0.36 21.35
C TYR A 10 3.76 -1.37 20.92
N ILE A 11 3.40 -2.55 20.45
CA ILE A 11 4.39 -3.53 19.94
C ILE A 11 5.11 -3.01 18.69
N ASN A 12 4.49 -2.13 17.92
CA ASN A 12 5.10 -1.54 16.73
C ASN A 12 6.15 -0.48 17.07
N VAL A 13 6.06 0.16 18.24
CA VAL A 13 6.98 1.24 18.65
C VAL A 13 8.43 0.74 18.77
N PRO A 14 8.75 -0.32 19.55
CA PRO A 14 10.12 -0.83 19.63
C PRO A 14 10.65 -1.32 18.28
N VAL A 15 9.80 -1.96 17.48
CA VAL A 15 10.18 -2.42 16.12
C VAL A 15 10.53 -1.23 15.24
N ALA A 16 9.71 -0.18 15.23
CA ALA A 16 9.95 1.02 14.46
C ALA A 16 11.23 1.74 14.89
N LEU A 17 11.51 1.82 16.20
CA LEU A 17 12.73 2.43 16.73
C LEU A 17 13.99 1.64 16.33
N ILE A 18 13.94 0.31 16.42
CA ILE A 18 15.05 -0.54 15.99
C ILE A 18 15.29 -0.43 14.49
N CYS A 19 14.24 -0.52 13.66
CA CYS A 19 14.34 -0.38 12.22
C CYS A 19 14.83 1.02 11.82
N GLY A 20 14.34 2.06 12.48
CA GLY A 20 14.78 3.44 12.27
C GLY A 20 16.25 3.63 12.61
N TYR A 21 16.69 3.10 13.74
CA TYR A 21 18.10 3.18 14.16
C TYR A 21 19.04 2.42 13.21
N LEU A 22 18.68 1.18 12.85
CA LEU A 22 19.46 0.38 11.91
C LEU A 22 19.48 1.02 10.52
N GLY A 23 18.33 1.51 10.05
CA GLY A 23 18.23 2.25 8.79
C GLY A 23 19.12 3.49 8.78
N TRP A 24 19.07 4.28 9.86
CA TRP A 24 19.96 5.44 10.02
C TRP A 24 21.44 5.06 9.97
N GLN A 25 21.85 4.01 10.71
CA GLN A 25 23.25 3.57 10.72
C GLN A 25 23.74 3.09 9.34
N LEU A 26 22.90 2.34 8.62
CA LEU A 26 23.25 1.80 7.31
C LEU A 26 23.27 2.88 6.24
N LEU A 27 22.25 3.74 6.18
CA LEU A 27 22.07 4.74 5.13
C LEU A 27 22.96 5.96 5.30
N ARG A 28 23.30 6.34 6.53
CA ARG A 28 24.16 7.50 6.82
C ARG A 28 25.52 7.47 6.10
N ARG A 29 26.00 6.27 5.74
CA ARG A 29 27.27 6.12 4.97
C ARG A 29 27.08 6.35 3.46
N TYR A 30 25.85 6.35 2.99
CA TYR A 30 25.48 6.49 1.58
C TYR A 30 24.80 7.83 1.30
N GLU A 31 24.90 8.78 2.23
CA GLU A 31 24.35 10.12 2.02
C GLU A 31 25.04 10.76 0.81
N SER A 32 24.27 10.97 -0.25
CA SER A 32 24.66 11.78 -1.39
C SER A 32 24.62 13.27 -0.99
N SER A 33 25.42 14.11 -1.66
CA SER A 33 25.43 15.56 -1.43
C SER A 33 24.01 16.13 -1.47
N LEU A 34 23.62 16.84 -0.40
CA LEU A 34 22.30 17.47 -0.27
C LEU A 34 22.05 18.43 -1.44
N ARG A 35 21.25 18.01 -2.39
CA ARG A 35 20.75 18.87 -3.46
C ARG A 35 19.46 19.53 -2.97
N ARG A 36 19.44 20.83 -2.82
CA ARG A 36 18.20 21.56 -2.53
C ARG A 36 17.29 21.50 -3.74
N VAL A 37 16.32 20.62 -3.69
CA VAL A 37 15.24 20.55 -4.69
C VAL A 37 14.07 21.35 -4.15
N ARG A 38 13.43 22.16 -4.98
CA ARG A 38 12.19 22.83 -4.62
C ARG A 38 11.09 21.77 -4.49
N ILE A 39 10.43 21.77 -3.35
CA ILE A 39 9.29 20.89 -3.11
C ILE A 39 8.09 21.53 -3.79
N ASP A 40 7.40 20.77 -4.62
CA ASP A 40 6.12 21.16 -5.20
C ASP A 40 5.00 21.07 -4.15
N VAL A 41 4.81 22.18 -3.43
CA VAL A 41 3.80 22.27 -2.37
C VAL A 41 2.38 22.16 -2.93
N VAL A 42 2.14 22.66 -4.14
CA VAL A 42 0.80 22.62 -4.77
C VAL A 42 0.44 21.20 -5.15
N GLY A 43 1.34 20.49 -5.84
CA GLY A 43 1.16 19.07 -6.16
C GLY A 43 0.95 18.21 -4.91
N LEU A 44 1.72 18.49 -3.83
CA LEU A 44 1.57 17.80 -2.56
C LEU A 44 0.19 18.03 -1.93
N LEU A 45 -0.28 19.27 -1.89
CA LEU A 45 -1.61 19.60 -1.33
C LEU A 45 -2.73 18.98 -2.16
N LEU A 46 -2.64 19.03 -3.48
CA LEU A 46 -3.60 18.38 -4.36
C LEU A 46 -3.62 16.87 -4.12
N LEU A 47 -2.46 16.23 -4.03
CA LEU A 47 -2.33 14.79 -3.75
C LEU A 47 -3.00 14.43 -2.42
N ILE A 48 -2.68 15.14 -1.34
CA ILE A 48 -3.26 14.90 -0.01
C ILE A 48 -4.78 15.08 -0.04
N THR A 49 -5.25 16.12 -0.73
CA THR A 49 -6.69 16.45 -0.76
C THR A 49 -7.50 15.37 -1.48
N TRP A 50 -7.12 14.98 -2.71
CA TRP A 50 -7.91 14.01 -3.45
C TRP A 50 -7.79 12.59 -2.88
N VAL A 51 -6.60 12.18 -2.42
CA VAL A 51 -6.41 10.86 -1.79
C VAL A 51 -7.15 10.80 -0.46
N GLY A 52 -7.05 11.85 0.37
CA GLY A 52 -7.75 11.92 1.65
C GLY A 52 -9.27 11.91 1.48
N ALA A 53 -9.81 12.68 0.53
CA ALA A 53 -11.24 12.67 0.24
C ALA A 53 -11.72 11.32 -0.29
N LEU A 54 -10.93 10.67 -1.17
CA LEU A 54 -11.23 9.33 -1.67
C LEU A 54 -11.22 8.30 -0.55
N GLN A 55 -10.21 8.34 0.32
CA GLN A 55 -10.09 7.43 1.46
C GLN A 55 -11.29 7.57 2.41
N LEU A 56 -11.63 8.80 2.81
CA LEU A 56 -12.78 9.06 3.68
C LEU A 56 -14.09 8.60 3.02
N MET A 57 -14.27 8.85 1.72
CA MET A 57 -15.44 8.38 0.97
C MET A 57 -15.57 6.86 1.00
N LEU A 58 -14.45 6.14 0.85
CA LEU A 58 -14.47 4.67 0.85
C LEU A 58 -14.65 4.09 2.25
N ASP A 59 -14.07 4.70 3.27
CA ASP A 59 -14.17 4.24 4.66
C ASP A 59 -15.57 4.45 5.22
N GLU A 60 -16.15 5.64 5.00
CA GLU A 60 -17.44 6.03 5.55
C GLU A 60 -18.64 5.66 4.67
N GLY A 61 -18.37 5.29 3.39
CA GLY A 61 -19.43 5.05 2.40
C GLY A 61 -20.48 4.04 2.86
N LYS A 62 -20.05 2.96 3.51
CA LYS A 62 -20.96 1.93 4.04
C LYS A 62 -21.87 2.45 5.16
N ASP A 63 -21.36 3.33 6.02
CA ASP A 63 -22.08 3.83 7.19
C ASP A 63 -23.08 4.94 6.82
N TYR A 64 -22.87 5.59 5.67
CA TYR A 64 -23.71 6.69 5.17
C TYR A 64 -24.51 6.33 3.90
N ASP A 65 -24.78 5.05 3.64
CA ASP A 65 -25.52 4.58 2.45
C ASP A 65 -24.97 5.10 1.11
N TRP A 66 -23.64 5.23 1.03
CA TRP A 66 -22.93 5.62 -0.19
C TRP A 66 -23.46 6.95 -0.79
N PHE A 67 -23.73 6.96 -2.08
CA PHE A 67 -24.18 8.17 -2.81
C PHE A 67 -25.59 8.64 -2.46
N ALA A 68 -26.32 8.00 -1.54
CA ALA A 68 -27.56 8.53 -0.99
C ALA A 68 -27.30 9.70 -0.03
N SER A 69 -26.12 9.76 0.59
CA SER A 69 -25.74 10.83 1.52
C SER A 69 -25.05 12.00 0.81
N PRO A 70 -25.48 13.25 1.08
CA PRO A 70 -24.80 14.45 0.59
C PRO A 70 -23.32 14.54 1.02
N HIS A 71 -22.99 14.02 2.21
CA HIS A 71 -21.62 13.98 2.71
C HIS A 71 -20.70 13.18 1.77
N ILE A 72 -21.09 11.96 1.41
CA ILE A 72 -20.32 11.10 0.49
C ILE A 72 -20.26 11.69 -0.92
N GLN A 73 -21.35 12.34 -1.39
CA GLN A 73 -21.36 13.04 -2.67
C GLN A 73 -20.32 14.17 -2.71
N VAL A 74 -20.21 14.95 -1.63
CA VAL A 74 -19.22 16.03 -1.52
C VAL A 74 -17.79 15.46 -1.51
N LEU A 75 -17.53 14.39 -0.74
CA LEU A 75 -16.22 13.73 -0.72
C LEU A 75 -15.86 13.19 -2.10
N ALA A 76 -16.81 12.57 -2.80
CA ALA A 76 -16.63 12.07 -4.17
C ALA A 76 -16.30 13.21 -5.14
N ALA A 77 -17.00 14.35 -5.03
CA ALA A 77 -16.74 15.51 -5.86
C ALA A 77 -15.34 16.10 -5.59
N ILE A 78 -14.95 16.24 -4.32
CA ILE A 78 -13.61 16.71 -3.95
C ILE A 78 -12.53 15.76 -4.47
N ALA A 79 -12.73 14.44 -4.31
CA ALA A 79 -11.80 13.44 -4.82
C ALA A 79 -11.65 13.50 -6.34
N ALA A 80 -12.76 13.57 -7.08
CA ALA A 80 -12.74 13.61 -8.53
C ALA A 80 -12.13 14.90 -9.09
N ILE A 81 -12.56 16.06 -8.57
CA ILE A 81 -12.04 17.37 -9.01
C ILE A 81 -10.57 17.51 -8.60
N GLY A 82 -10.22 17.11 -7.37
CA GLY A 82 -8.84 17.13 -6.87
C GLY A 82 -7.93 16.21 -7.68
N PHE A 83 -8.38 15.03 -8.07
CA PHE A 83 -7.63 14.12 -8.94
C PHE A 83 -7.38 14.71 -10.32
N ILE A 84 -8.40 15.30 -10.95
CA ILE A 84 -8.25 15.95 -12.27
C ILE A 84 -7.28 17.13 -12.17
N ALA A 85 -7.44 17.98 -11.16
CA ALA A 85 -6.54 19.10 -10.92
C ALA A 85 -5.10 18.64 -10.67
N PHE A 86 -4.91 17.57 -9.89
CA PHE A 86 -3.62 16.94 -9.65
C PHE A 86 -2.98 16.45 -10.95
N LEU A 87 -3.72 15.73 -11.80
CA LEU A 87 -3.20 15.26 -13.09
C LEU A 87 -2.77 16.40 -13.99
N ILE A 88 -3.58 17.46 -14.10
CA ILE A 88 -3.25 18.63 -14.90
C ILE A 88 -1.99 19.30 -14.36
N TRP A 89 -1.90 19.48 -13.04
CA TRP A 89 -0.74 20.08 -12.38
C TRP A 89 0.53 19.27 -12.63
N GLU A 90 0.54 17.98 -12.34
CA GLU A 90 1.69 17.07 -12.50
C GLU A 90 2.18 16.95 -13.96
N LEU A 91 1.30 17.12 -14.94
CA LEU A 91 1.67 17.11 -16.35
C LEU A 91 2.24 18.45 -16.84
N THR A 92 1.91 19.55 -16.17
CA THR A 92 2.33 20.91 -16.57
C THR A 92 3.50 21.45 -15.76
N GLU A 93 3.66 21.00 -14.50
CA GLU A 93 4.73 21.46 -13.62
C GLU A 93 6.11 20.97 -14.08
N ALA A 94 7.11 21.85 -13.94
CA ALA A 94 8.49 21.55 -14.33
C ALA A 94 9.21 20.57 -13.37
N HIS A 95 8.84 20.61 -12.08
CA HIS A 95 9.40 19.77 -11.03
C HIS A 95 8.27 19.08 -10.24
N PRO A 96 7.51 18.20 -10.89
CA PRO A 96 6.36 17.57 -10.27
C PRO A 96 6.77 16.61 -9.14
N ILE A 97 5.91 16.42 -8.15
CA ILE A 97 6.10 15.42 -7.09
C ILE A 97 6.08 14.01 -7.66
N VAL A 98 5.15 13.74 -8.57
CA VAL A 98 5.01 12.45 -9.23
C VAL A 98 5.33 12.61 -10.71
N ALA A 99 6.45 12.09 -11.15
CA ALA A 99 6.87 12.16 -12.55
C ALA A 99 5.98 11.26 -13.45
N LEU A 100 4.72 11.67 -13.71
CA LEU A 100 3.76 10.89 -14.51
C LEU A 100 4.28 10.56 -15.91
N ARG A 101 5.22 11.33 -16.43
CA ARG A 101 5.88 11.07 -17.73
C ARG A 101 6.59 9.73 -17.81
N VAL A 102 6.95 9.14 -16.66
CA VAL A 102 7.59 7.81 -16.60
C VAL A 102 6.63 6.71 -17.10
N PHE A 103 5.32 6.89 -16.94
CA PHE A 103 4.30 5.97 -17.46
C PHE A 103 4.25 5.88 -18.99
N ARG A 104 4.90 6.82 -19.69
CA ARG A 104 5.10 6.72 -21.14
C ARG A 104 5.97 5.52 -21.55
N HIS A 105 6.82 5.04 -20.66
CA HIS A 105 7.59 3.83 -20.87
C HIS A 105 6.72 2.60 -20.60
N ARG A 106 6.41 1.84 -21.64
CA ARG A 106 5.51 0.66 -21.58
C ARG A 106 5.93 -0.35 -20.51
N GLY A 107 7.24 -0.61 -20.38
CA GLY A 107 7.77 -1.52 -19.36
C GLY A 107 7.46 -1.05 -17.93
N TYR A 108 7.64 0.26 -17.66
CA TYR A 108 7.32 0.84 -16.36
C TYR A 108 5.82 0.76 -16.06
N ALA A 109 4.98 1.19 -17.01
CA ALA A 109 3.52 1.15 -16.84
C ALA A 109 3.01 -0.29 -16.59
N ALA A 110 3.50 -1.27 -17.36
CA ALA A 110 3.16 -2.68 -17.16
C ALA A 110 3.61 -3.19 -15.79
N SER A 111 4.82 -2.84 -15.35
CA SER A 111 5.33 -3.25 -14.02
C SER A 111 4.50 -2.66 -12.90
N VAL A 112 4.17 -1.36 -12.97
CA VAL A 112 3.33 -0.70 -11.96
C VAL A 112 1.94 -1.33 -11.92
N LEU A 113 1.31 -1.58 -13.08
CA LEU A 113 0.01 -2.24 -13.15
C LEU A 113 0.05 -3.64 -12.53
N THR A 114 1.04 -4.45 -12.89
CA THR A 114 1.21 -5.81 -12.37
C THR A 114 1.39 -5.80 -10.85
N ILE A 115 2.27 -4.93 -10.33
CA ILE A 115 2.50 -4.80 -8.89
C ILE A 115 1.23 -4.34 -8.19
N SER A 116 0.53 -3.32 -8.72
CA SER A 116 -0.70 -2.80 -8.11
C SER A 116 -1.79 -3.87 -8.03
N LEU A 117 -1.99 -4.67 -9.08
CA LEU A 117 -2.95 -5.76 -9.10
C LEU A 117 -2.55 -6.88 -8.13
N ALA A 118 -1.27 -7.27 -8.11
CA ALA A 118 -0.76 -8.29 -7.20
C ALA A 118 -0.92 -7.87 -5.73
N PHE A 119 -0.54 -6.62 -5.41
CA PHE A 119 -0.74 -6.10 -4.05
C PHE A 119 -2.22 -5.95 -3.70
N GLY A 120 -3.06 -5.50 -4.61
CA GLY A 120 -4.50 -5.42 -4.40
C GLY A 120 -5.12 -6.78 -4.07
N ALA A 121 -4.76 -7.83 -4.82
CA ALA A 121 -5.18 -9.20 -4.56
C ALA A 121 -4.64 -9.71 -3.21
N PHE A 122 -3.37 -9.48 -2.92
CA PHE A 122 -2.74 -9.89 -1.65
C PHE A 122 -3.40 -9.22 -0.43
N PHE A 123 -3.57 -7.89 -0.47
CA PHE A 123 -4.24 -7.17 0.62
C PHE A 123 -5.72 -7.55 0.75
N GLY A 124 -6.41 -7.71 -0.38
CA GLY A 124 -7.80 -8.19 -0.38
C GLY A 124 -7.91 -9.57 0.30
N ALA A 125 -7.07 -10.52 -0.07
CA ALA A 125 -7.03 -11.83 0.56
C ALA A 125 -6.68 -11.74 2.06
N THR A 126 -5.71 -10.92 2.44
CA THR A 126 -5.29 -10.74 3.84
C THR A 126 -6.41 -10.21 4.73
N VAL A 127 -7.25 -9.31 4.21
CA VAL A 127 -8.38 -8.73 4.95
C VAL A 127 -9.62 -9.64 4.89
N LEU A 128 -9.94 -10.17 3.71
CA LEU A 128 -11.17 -10.94 3.51
C LEU A 128 -11.10 -12.33 4.13
N THR A 129 -9.93 -12.99 4.14
CA THR A 129 -9.80 -14.35 4.68
C THR A 129 -10.19 -14.45 6.15
N PRO A 130 -9.66 -13.63 7.08
CA PRO A 130 -10.08 -13.69 8.48
C PRO A 130 -11.57 -13.34 8.68
N LEU A 131 -12.10 -12.41 7.91
CA LEU A 131 -13.52 -12.05 7.97
C LEU A 131 -14.40 -13.20 7.49
N TRP A 132 -14.02 -13.86 6.40
CA TRP A 132 -14.74 -15.03 5.87
C TRP A 132 -14.71 -16.19 6.85
N LEU A 133 -13.56 -16.50 7.45
CA LEU A 133 -13.43 -17.55 8.46
C LEU A 133 -14.35 -17.31 9.66
N GLN A 134 -14.44 -16.04 10.13
CA GLN A 134 -15.27 -15.69 11.27
C GLN A 134 -16.78 -15.68 10.92
N ASN A 135 -17.16 -15.07 9.79
CA ASN A 135 -18.56 -14.84 9.47
C ASN A 135 -19.27 -16.07 8.87
N TYR A 136 -18.54 -16.93 8.13
CA TYR A 136 -19.14 -18.05 7.39
C TYR A 136 -18.69 -19.42 7.89
N MET A 137 -17.45 -19.54 8.39
CA MET A 137 -16.92 -20.83 8.85
C MET A 137 -17.05 -21.03 10.37
N GLY A 138 -17.55 -20.02 11.11
CA GLY A 138 -17.75 -20.10 12.55
C GLY A 138 -16.46 -20.12 13.39
N TYR A 139 -15.34 -19.72 12.81
CA TYR A 139 -14.06 -19.60 13.53
C TYR A 139 -14.14 -18.47 14.55
N THR A 140 -13.47 -18.67 15.71
CA THR A 140 -13.24 -17.57 16.64
C THR A 140 -12.19 -16.60 16.06
N ALA A 141 -12.19 -15.34 16.52
CA ALA A 141 -11.18 -14.36 16.12
C ALA A 141 -9.75 -14.86 16.34
N THR A 142 -9.53 -15.58 17.45
CA THR A 142 -8.23 -16.18 17.77
C THR A 142 -7.82 -17.27 16.77
N SER A 143 -8.74 -18.16 16.41
CA SER A 143 -8.45 -19.24 15.45
C SER A 143 -8.21 -18.67 14.03
N ALA A 144 -9.00 -17.69 13.60
CA ALA A 144 -8.79 -16.98 12.34
C ALA A 144 -7.43 -16.23 12.32
N GLY A 145 -7.03 -15.67 13.47
CA GLY A 145 -5.72 -15.06 13.65
C GLY A 145 -4.56 -16.04 13.49
N TYR A 146 -4.66 -17.27 14.05
CA TYR A 146 -3.63 -18.30 13.87
C TYR A 146 -3.49 -18.71 12.40
N VAL A 147 -4.58 -18.89 11.67
CA VAL A 147 -4.53 -19.18 10.22
C VAL A 147 -3.83 -18.07 9.47
N SER A 148 -4.16 -16.82 9.77
CA SER A 148 -3.51 -15.65 9.13
C SER A 148 -2.03 -15.53 9.51
N ALA A 149 -1.66 -15.85 10.74
CA ALA A 149 -0.26 -15.85 11.19
C ALA A 149 0.60 -16.87 10.42
N MET A 150 0.04 -18.04 10.08
CA MET A 150 0.74 -19.04 9.27
C MET A 150 1.12 -18.49 7.89
N MET A 151 0.25 -17.70 7.27
CA MET A 151 0.56 -17.02 5.99
C MET A 151 1.75 -16.06 6.13
N GLY A 152 1.79 -15.30 7.23
CA GLY A 152 2.91 -14.41 7.55
C GLY A 152 4.22 -15.14 7.77
N ILE A 153 4.21 -16.26 8.49
CA ILE A 153 5.40 -17.09 8.72
C ILE A 153 5.95 -17.62 7.39
N LEU A 154 5.09 -18.15 6.53
CA LEU A 154 5.49 -18.63 5.22
C LEU A 154 6.10 -17.51 4.37
N ALA A 155 5.52 -16.30 4.39
CA ALA A 155 6.06 -15.16 3.68
C ALA A 155 7.47 -14.79 4.16
N VAL A 156 7.72 -14.78 5.47
CA VAL A 156 9.04 -14.50 6.07
C VAL A 156 10.08 -15.54 5.66
N LEU A 157 9.69 -16.82 5.57
CA LEU A 157 10.60 -17.91 5.16
C LEU A 157 10.90 -17.87 3.65
N VAL A 158 9.90 -17.56 2.82
CA VAL A 158 10.03 -17.57 1.36
C VAL A 158 10.70 -16.30 0.83
N ALA A 159 10.50 -15.15 1.47
CA ALA A 159 11.04 -13.88 0.99
C ALA A 159 12.57 -13.88 0.78
N PRO A 160 13.43 -14.36 1.72
CA PRO A 160 14.88 -14.39 1.50
C PRO A 160 15.29 -15.40 0.42
N LEU A 161 14.53 -16.49 0.26
CA LEU A 161 14.77 -17.45 -0.82
C LEU A 161 14.47 -16.83 -2.19
N ALA A 162 13.33 -16.16 -2.31
CA ALA A 162 12.95 -15.44 -3.53
C ALA A 162 13.94 -14.31 -3.85
N ALA A 163 14.37 -13.54 -2.85
CA ALA A 163 15.39 -12.51 -3.01
C ALA A 163 16.73 -13.08 -3.48
N GLY A 164 17.20 -14.17 -2.90
CA GLY A 164 18.43 -14.85 -3.31
C GLY A 164 18.33 -15.45 -4.72
N LEU A 165 17.16 -15.94 -5.11
CA LEU A 165 16.94 -16.51 -6.44
C LEU A 165 16.84 -15.43 -7.50
N SER A 166 16.22 -14.28 -7.22
CA SER A 166 16.09 -13.15 -8.15
C SER A 166 17.43 -12.53 -8.56
N THR A 167 18.51 -12.74 -7.79
CA THR A 167 19.86 -12.30 -8.14
C THR A 167 20.59 -13.28 -9.06
N ARG A 168 20.11 -14.52 -9.19
CA ARG A 168 20.77 -15.60 -9.95
C ARG A 168 20.02 -16.03 -11.20
N VAL A 169 18.72 -15.79 -11.25
CA VAL A 169 17.82 -16.21 -12.33
C VAL A 169 17.07 -15.00 -12.85
N ASP A 170 16.66 -15.01 -14.11
CA ASP A 170 15.77 -13.97 -14.66
C ASP A 170 14.52 -13.82 -13.76
N PRO A 171 14.21 -12.62 -13.24
CA PRO A 171 13.06 -12.42 -12.35
C PRO A 171 11.70 -12.63 -13.00
N ARG A 172 11.61 -12.65 -14.34
CA ARG A 172 10.35 -12.80 -15.09
C ARG A 172 9.58 -14.09 -14.76
N PRO A 173 10.21 -15.29 -14.82
CA PRO A 173 9.56 -16.54 -14.40
C PRO A 173 9.12 -16.51 -12.93
N LEU A 174 9.93 -15.92 -12.03
CA LEU A 174 9.59 -15.85 -10.60
C LEU A 174 8.31 -15.04 -10.37
N VAL A 175 8.19 -13.89 -11.03
CA VAL A 175 6.98 -13.05 -10.95
C VAL A 175 5.78 -13.79 -11.54
N PHE A 176 5.96 -14.45 -12.69
CA PHE A 176 4.90 -15.21 -13.37
C PHE A 176 4.36 -16.33 -12.47
N PHE A 177 5.23 -17.16 -11.90
CA PHE A 177 4.82 -18.22 -10.96
C PHE A 177 4.17 -17.66 -9.70
N GLY A 178 4.72 -16.57 -9.13
CA GLY A 178 4.13 -15.91 -7.96
C GLY A 178 2.72 -15.40 -8.19
N VAL A 179 2.45 -14.79 -9.35
CA VAL A 179 1.11 -14.29 -9.71
C VAL A 179 0.13 -15.44 -9.97
N ILE A 180 0.55 -16.51 -10.65
CA ILE A 180 -0.31 -17.68 -10.84
C ILE A 180 -0.67 -18.29 -9.48
N TRP A 181 0.31 -18.49 -8.61
CA TRP A 181 0.10 -19.08 -7.28
C TRP A 181 -0.80 -18.21 -6.38
N LEU A 182 -0.79 -16.91 -6.57
CA LEU A 182 -1.68 -16.00 -5.85
C LEU A 182 -3.14 -16.11 -6.32
N GLY A 183 -3.36 -16.54 -7.57
CA GLY A 183 -4.70 -16.63 -8.18
C GLY A 183 -5.36 -18.01 -8.05
N THR A 184 -4.68 -19.01 -7.48
CA THR A 184 -5.20 -20.38 -7.23
C THR A 184 -5.51 -20.58 -5.75
#